data_f622cb0cbd37a92e67d7f39d75432776
#
_entry.id   f622cb0cbd37a92e67d7f39d75432776
#
_cell.length_a   1.000
_cell.length_b   1.000
_cell.length_c   1.000
_cell.angle_alpha   90.00
_cell.angle_beta   90.00
_cell.angle_gamma   90.00
#
_symmetry.space_group_name_H-M   'P 1'
#
loop_
_entity.id
_entity.type
_entity.pdbx_description
1 polymer ?
#
loop_
_entity_poly.entity_id
_entity_poly.type
_entity_poly.pdbx_seq_one_letter_code
_entity_poly.pdbx_strand_id
1 'polypeptide(L)'
;MINFHITHISTTMTDYAEEQRNELEAIESIYEDSFTVLTEDPTSFTITVTSDVGEQGEIAEATLKFTYVEKYPDEPPLWEIFSQDNLEDVDAASLLTLLQQQAEENLGMVMIFTLVTAVQEKLNEIVDLMKNRQEEEKQRKEREAEEAEKVTFQGTVVNIENFLSWKSGFELEMAEMRHKKQQKEEEQALKTKLTGKQLFETDHNLDTSDIQFLEEAGNSVEVDESLFQDIEDLDLDEDDPDFDPLGMGSDED
;
A
#
# COMPACT_ATOMS: atom_id res chain seq x y z
N MET A 1 79.79 -3.17 38.80
CA MET A 1 79.09 -1.97 38.26
C MET A 1 78.01 -2.51 37.36
N ILE A 2 76.75 -2.50 37.84
CA ILE A 2 75.59 -2.97 37.10
C ILE A 2 74.93 -1.72 36.51
N ASN A 3 75.00 -1.55 35.16
CA ASN A 3 74.34 -0.46 34.47
C ASN A 3 72.86 -0.80 34.34
N PHE A 4 72.01 -0.12 35.12
CA PHE A 4 70.58 -0.09 34.88
C PHE A 4 70.28 0.78 33.66
N HIS A 5 69.91 0.14 32.57
CA HIS A 5 69.27 0.82 31.43
C HIS A 5 67.84 1.15 31.84
N ILE A 6 67.60 2.43 32.15
CA ILE A 6 66.27 2.95 32.28
C ILE A 6 65.73 3.12 30.86
N THR A 7 64.93 2.18 30.43
CA THR A 7 64.10 2.37 29.22
C THR A 7 63.05 3.42 29.57
N HIS A 8 63.22 4.62 28.97
CA HIS A 8 62.18 5.64 28.92
C HIS A 8 61.00 5.04 28.16
N ILE A 9 59.95 4.65 28.89
CA ILE A 9 58.62 4.47 28.31
C ILE A 9 58.16 5.89 28.01
N SER A 10 58.25 6.28 26.74
CA SER A 10 57.59 7.47 26.22
C SER A 10 56.09 7.21 26.36
N THR A 11 55.51 7.71 27.43
CA THR A 11 54.03 7.84 27.50
C THR A 11 53.70 8.92 26.47
N THR A 12 53.27 8.51 25.29
CA THR A 12 52.63 9.42 24.34
C THR A 12 51.40 9.94 25.06
N MET A 13 51.42 11.20 25.50
CA MET A 13 50.20 11.86 25.97
C MET A 13 49.25 11.85 24.77
N THR A 14 48.11 11.17 24.93
CA THR A 14 47.03 11.18 23.95
C THR A 14 46.57 12.62 23.79
N ASP A 15 46.65 13.16 22.58
CA ASP A 15 46.11 14.48 22.30
C ASP A 15 44.60 14.32 21.98
N TYR A 16 43.80 14.26 23.05
CA TYR A 16 42.34 14.10 22.95
C TYR A 16 41.69 15.12 22.01
N ALA A 17 42.18 16.37 22.02
CA ALA A 17 41.62 17.40 21.17
C ALA A 17 41.89 17.17 19.67
N GLU A 18 43.04 16.56 19.35
CA GLU A 18 43.36 16.18 17.98
C GLU A 18 42.55 14.99 17.53
N GLU A 19 42.37 13.95 18.38
CA GLU A 19 41.56 12.78 18.08
C GLU A 19 40.08 13.15 17.89
N GLN A 20 39.52 13.97 18.78
CA GLN A 20 38.14 14.47 18.66
C GLN A 20 37.91 15.25 17.37
N ARG A 21 38.87 16.11 17.00
CA ARG A 21 38.78 16.91 15.76
C ARG A 21 38.86 16.03 14.51
N ASN A 22 39.78 15.07 14.50
CA ASN A 22 39.96 14.17 13.36
C ASN A 22 38.73 13.27 13.19
N GLU A 23 38.14 12.76 14.28
CA GLU A 23 36.91 11.99 14.23
C GLU A 23 35.75 12.85 13.75
N LEU A 24 35.59 14.08 14.27
CA LEU A 24 34.51 14.98 13.87
C LEU A 24 34.56 15.27 12.37
N GLU A 25 35.76 15.56 11.82
CA GLU A 25 35.96 15.79 10.37
C GLU A 25 35.61 14.53 9.55
N ALA A 26 35.96 13.34 10.05
CA ALA A 26 35.60 12.09 9.40
C ALA A 26 34.08 11.84 9.41
N ILE A 27 33.42 12.05 10.54
CA ILE A 27 31.98 11.90 10.71
C ILE A 27 31.22 12.89 9.83
N GLU A 28 31.63 14.16 9.79
CA GLU A 28 31.05 15.17 8.91
C GLU A 28 31.14 14.75 7.44
N SER A 29 32.28 14.19 7.02
CA SER A 29 32.45 13.69 5.65
C SER A 29 31.60 12.46 5.31
N ILE A 30 31.31 11.59 6.29
CA ILE A 30 30.52 10.38 6.09
C ILE A 30 29.02 10.68 6.08
N TYR A 31 28.59 11.60 6.94
CA TYR A 31 27.16 11.89 7.19
C TYR A 31 26.77 13.31 6.74
N GLU A 32 27.30 13.80 5.61
CA GLU A 32 27.15 15.18 5.10
C GLU A 32 25.75 15.76 5.29
N ASP A 33 24.70 15.01 4.89
CA ASP A 33 23.30 15.47 4.91
C ASP A 33 22.61 15.27 6.28
N SER A 34 23.16 14.40 7.12
CA SER A 34 22.54 13.94 8.38
C SER A 34 23.25 14.50 9.61
N PHE A 35 24.34 15.23 9.41
CA PHE A 35 25.22 15.73 10.47
C PHE A 35 25.01 17.23 10.69
N THR A 36 24.94 17.65 11.96
CA THR A 36 24.85 19.07 12.33
C THR A 36 25.61 19.35 13.61
N VAL A 37 26.56 20.30 13.58
CA VAL A 37 27.25 20.78 14.77
C VAL A 37 26.34 21.76 15.52
N LEU A 38 26.17 21.54 16.83
CA LEU A 38 25.33 22.38 17.70
C LEU A 38 26.18 23.40 18.48
N THR A 39 27.29 22.95 19.09
CA THR A 39 28.22 23.79 19.85
C THR A 39 29.66 23.37 19.61
N GLU A 40 30.59 24.31 19.74
CA GLU A 40 32.00 24.07 19.56
C GLU A 40 32.72 23.78 20.90
N ASP A 41 32.23 24.31 22.02
CA ASP A 41 32.83 24.13 23.34
C ASP A 41 31.73 23.98 24.43
N PRO A 42 31.48 22.79 25.02
CA PRO A 42 32.02 21.52 24.54
C PRO A 42 31.46 21.16 23.17
N THR A 43 32.25 20.47 22.35
CA THR A 43 31.83 20.07 21.02
C THR A 43 30.63 19.13 21.11
N SER A 44 29.50 19.58 20.58
CA SER A 44 28.30 18.74 20.48
C SER A 44 27.70 18.83 19.09
N PHE A 45 27.14 17.70 18.63
CA PHE A 45 26.62 17.56 17.29
C PHE A 45 25.47 16.54 17.28
N THR A 46 24.67 16.60 16.24
CA THR A 46 23.61 15.62 16.00
C THR A 46 23.89 14.83 14.74
N ILE A 47 23.49 13.57 14.75
CA ILE A 47 23.49 12.70 13.59
C ILE A 47 22.10 12.07 13.49
N THR A 48 21.46 12.21 12.33
CA THR A 48 20.19 11.55 12.05
C THR A 48 20.48 10.21 11.39
N VAL A 49 19.98 9.15 12.01
CA VAL A 49 20.15 7.77 11.56
C VAL A 49 18.79 7.25 11.11
N THR A 50 18.72 6.75 9.89
CA THR A 50 17.52 6.17 9.32
C THR A 50 17.72 4.69 9.08
N SER A 51 16.66 3.90 9.27
CA SER A 51 16.67 2.51 8.84
C SER A 51 16.65 2.41 7.32
N ASP A 52 16.97 1.23 6.80
CA ASP A 52 16.67 0.90 5.41
C ASP A 52 15.15 0.97 5.18
N VAL A 53 14.78 1.30 3.94
CA VAL A 53 13.36 1.39 3.56
C VAL A 53 12.76 -0.01 3.59
N GLY A 54 11.78 -0.24 4.46
CA GLY A 54 11.01 -1.48 4.45
C GLY A 54 10.22 -1.67 3.15
N GLU A 55 9.77 -2.89 2.89
CA GLU A 55 9.04 -3.23 1.65
C GLU A 55 7.76 -2.41 1.43
N GLN A 56 7.16 -1.89 2.52
CA GLN A 56 5.95 -1.07 2.48
C GLN A 56 6.23 0.43 2.63
N GLY A 57 7.52 0.81 2.61
CA GLY A 57 7.95 2.19 2.76
C GLY A 57 8.05 2.66 4.22
N GLU A 58 8.03 1.74 5.18
CA GLU A 58 8.22 2.05 6.59
C GLU A 58 9.68 2.39 6.84
N ILE A 59 9.91 3.50 7.51
CA ILE A 59 11.24 3.98 7.90
C ILE A 59 11.17 4.33 9.38
N ALA A 60 12.13 3.86 10.15
CA ALA A 60 12.37 4.31 11.52
C ALA A 60 13.56 5.28 11.52
N GLU A 61 13.44 6.38 12.23
CA GLU A 61 14.45 7.41 12.31
C GLU A 61 14.74 7.78 13.77
N ALA A 62 16.02 7.99 14.06
CA ALA A 62 16.48 8.52 15.34
C ALA A 62 17.56 9.57 15.13
N THR A 63 17.37 10.76 15.65
CA THR A 63 18.42 11.78 15.71
C THR A 63 19.12 11.66 17.05
N LEU A 64 20.40 11.31 17.00
CA LEU A 64 21.27 11.18 18.17
C LEU A 64 22.06 12.46 18.34
N LYS A 65 22.13 12.96 19.57
CA LYS A 65 23.03 14.04 19.93
C LYS A 65 24.18 13.49 20.76
N PHE A 66 25.38 13.80 20.33
CA PHE A 66 26.62 13.46 21.02
C PHE A 66 27.28 14.71 21.54
N THR A 67 27.96 14.59 22.68
CA THR A 67 28.79 15.66 23.25
C THR A 67 30.11 15.06 23.72
N TYR A 68 31.22 15.56 23.20
CA TYR A 68 32.52 15.10 23.63
C TYR A 68 32.83 15.52 25.07
N VAL A 69 33.49 14.63 25.82
CA VAL A 69 34.06 14.93 27.13
C VAL A 69 35.56 15.16 26.98
N GLU A 70 36.19 15.83 27.96
CA GLU A 70 37.61 16.19 27.89
C GLU A 70 38.54 15.02 27.61
N LYS A 71 38.21 13.84 28.15
CA LYS A 71 39.04 12.62 28.05
C LYS A 71 38.53 11.61 27.03
N TYR A 72 37.64 12.03 26.17
CA TYR A 72 37.22 11.15 25.06
C TYR A 72 38.44 10.93 24.13
N PRO A 73 38.75 9.68 23.71
CA PRO A 73 37.89 8.47 23.79
C PRO A 73 38.11 7.55 25.01
N ASP A 74 38.97 7.90 25.95
CA ASP A 74 39.19 7.11 27.17
C ASP A 74 37.97 7.13 28.10
N GLU A 75 37.15 8.16 28.02
CA GLU A 75 35.84 8.28 28.63
C GLU A 75 34.77 8.31 27.50
N PRO A 76 33.59 7.67 27.70
CA PRO A 76 32.57 7.68 26.67
C PRO A 76 32.01 9.08 26.46
N PRO A 77 31.55 9.43 25.25
CA PRO A 77 30.85 10.67 25.01
C PRO A 77 29.50 10.69 25.74
N LEU A 78 28.93 11.87 25.94
CA LEU A 78 27.54 11.96 26.36
C LEU A 78 26.66 11.81 25.12
N TRP A 79 25.56 11.07 25.26
CA TRP A 79 24.58 10.91 24.19
C TRP A 79 23.16 11.05 24.70
N GLU A 80 22.29 11.52 23.82
CA GLU A 80 20.84 11.56 24.04
C GLU A 80 20.12 11.37 22.70
N ILE A 81 18.89 10.82 22.76
CA ILE A 81 18.01 10.81 21.61
C ILE A 81 17.35 12.18 21.54
N PHE A 82 17.71 12.97 20.53
CA PHE A 82 17.21 14.33 20.33
C PHE A 82 15.82 14.33 19.70
N SER A 83 15.58 13.43 18.76
CA SER A 83 14.29 13.25 18.09
C SER A 83 14.17 11.81 17.62
N GLN A 84 12.94 11.31 17.48
CA GLN A 84 12.66 9.98 16.97
C GLN A 84 11.36 10.00 16.16
N ASP A 85 11.30 9.17 15.12
CA ASP A 85 10.12 8.95 14.31
C ASP A 85 9.91 7.44 14.08
N ASN A 86 8.66 6.99 14.13
CA ASN A 86 8.28 5.58 14.03
C ASN A 86 8.98 4.63 15.05
N LEU A 87 9.28 5.13 16.26
CA LEU A 87 9.88 4.37 17.35
C LEU A 87 8.99 4.44 18.58
N GLU A 88 8.76 3.31 19.22
CA GLU A 88 8.10 3.25 20.52
C GLU A 88 9.10 3.59 21.65
N ASP A 89 8.60 3.99 22.82
CA ASP A 89 9.46 4.30 23.99
C ASP A 89 10.34 3.11 24.40
N VAL A 90 9.85 1.89 24.18
CA VAL A 90 10.60 0.65 24.45
C VAL A 90 11.80 0.51 23.51
N ASP A 91 11.62 0.86 22.24
CA ASP A 91 12.68 0.83 21.22
C ASP A 91 13.75 1.88 21.54
N ALA A 92 13.33 3.10 21.89
CA ALA A 92 14.22 4.15 22.33
C ALA A 92 15.07 3.72 23.57
N ALA A 93 14.46 3.08 24.56
CA ALA A 93 15.17 2.54 25.73
C ALA A 93 16.18 1.44 25.32
N SER A 94 15.82 0.60 24.34
CA SER A 94 16.72 -0.43 23.82
C SER A 94 17.93 0.16 23.08
N LEU A 95 17.72 1.26 22.33
CA LEU A 95 18.80 1.99 21.68
C LEU A 95 19.77 2.60 22.70
N LEU A 96 19.28 3.22 23.76
CA LEU A 96 20.14 3.77 24.82
C LEU A 96 20.95 2.68 25.52
N THR A 97 20.37 1.51 25.75
CA THR A 97 21.05 0.35 26.33
C THR A 97 22.16 -0.16 25.40
N LEU A 98 21.87 -0.24 24.10
CA LEU A 98 22.83 -0.64 23.08
C LEU A 98 24.02 0.36 23.01
N LEU A 99 23.73 1.67 23.00
CA LEU A 99 24.76 2.70 23.02
C LEU A 99 25.68 2.59 24.24
N GLN A 100 25.11 2.35 25.42
CA GLN A 100 25.89 2.14 26.65
C GLN A 100 26.81 0.93 26.52
N GLN A 101 26.31 -0.21 26.05
CA GLN A 101 27.12 -1.40 25.86
C GLN A 101 28.24 -1.18 24.84
N GLN A 102 27.90 -0.61 23.68
CA GLN A 102 28.88 -0.37 22.62
C GLN A 102 29.95 0.64 23.04
N ALA A 103 29.57 1.67 23.80
CA ALA A 103 30.53 2.63 24.33
C ALA A 103 31.52 1.97 25.33
N GLU A 104 31.04 1.10 26.20
CA GLU A 104 31.89 0.36 27.15
C GLU A 104 32.88 -0.59 26.44
N GLU A 105 32.45 -1.23 25.36
CA GLU A 105 33.29 -2.13 24.56
C GLU A 105 34.36 -1.41 23.75
N ASN A 106 34.16 -0.13 23.41
CA ASN A 106 35.05 0.66 22.54
C ASN A 106 35.87 1.73 23.28
N LEU A 107 35.90 1.69 24.61
CA LEU A 107 36.72 2.65 25.38
C LEU A 107 38.18 2.66 24.94
N GLY A 108 38.78 3.86 24.84
CA GLY A 108 40.13 4.08 24.37
C GLY A 108 40.28 4.13 22.85
N MET A 109 39.18 4.06 22.10
CA MET A 109 39.14 4.23 20.64
C MET A 109 38.04 5.20 20.26
N VAL A 110 38.22 5.97 19.19
CA VAL A 110 37.17 6.80 18.62
C VAL A 110 35.98 5.91 18.23
N MET A 111 34.78 6.22 18.72
CA MET A 111 33.66 5.28 18.71
C MET A 111 32.36 5.79 18.08
N ILE A 112 32.27 7.07 17.73
CA ILE A 112 31.00 7.65 17.22
C ILE A 112 30.50 6.89 16.00
N PHE A 113 31.36 6.57 15.04
CA PHE A 113 30.97 5.80 13.85
C PHE A 113 30.41 4.42 14.21
N THR A 114 31.06 3.73 15.16
CA THR A 114 30.61 2.41 15.63
C THR A 114 29.25 2.50 16.33
N LEU A 115 29.06 3.54 17.16
CA LEU A 115 27.80 3.78 17.86
C LEU A 115 26.65 4.04 16.87
N VAL A 116 26.89 4.89 15.88
CA VAL A 116 25.89 5.22 14.85
C VAL A 116 25.56 4.01 14.00
N THR A 117 26.56 3.21 13.60
CA THR A 117 26.36 1.98 12.82
C THR A 117 25.54 0.96 13.63
N ALA A 118 25.84 0.78 14.91
CA ALA A 118 25.06 -0.13 15.77
C ALA A 118 23.60 0.33 15.93
N VAL A 119 23.36 1.64 16.00
CA VAL A 119 21.99 2.18 16.04
C VAL A 119 21.29 1.93 14.71
N GLN A 120 21.95 2.13 13.57
CA GLN A 120 21.36 1.86 12.25
C GLN A 120 20.95 0.37 12.11
N GLU A 121 21.82 -0.55 12.50
CA GLU A 121 21.50 -1.97 12.50
C GLU A 121 20.30 -2.29 13.40
N LYS A 122 20.22 -1.66 14.56
CA LYS A 122 19.11 -1.84 15.49
C LYS A 122 17.80 -1.25 14.95
N LEU A 123 17.84 -0.12 14.27
CA LEU A 123 16.68 0.46 13.59
C LEU A 123 16.15 -0.49 12.50
N ASN A 124 17.04 -1.10 11.72
CA ASN A 124 16.67 -2.11 10.72
C ASN A 124 15.98 -3.32 11.37
N GLU A 125 16.53 -3.82 12.48
CA GLU A 125 15.90 -4.92 13.25
C GLU A 125 14.50 -4.54 13.74
N ILE A 126 14.31 -3.31 14.24
CA ILE A 126 13.02 -2.81 14.72
C ILE A 126 12.01 -2.76 13.58
N VAL A 127 12.39 -2.26 12.40
CA VAL A 127 11.51 -2.22 11.22
C VAL A 127 11.11 -3.64 10.79
N ASP A 128 12.04 -4.59 10.77
CA ASP A 128 11.75 -5.99 10.47
C ASP A 128 10.78 -6.63 11.49
N LEU A 129 10.93 -6.31 12.77
CA LEU A 129 10.01 -6.78 13.82
C LEU A 129 8.62 -6.16 13.68
N MET A 130 8.54 -4.87 13.33
CA MET A 130 7.25 -4.19 13.04
C MET A 130 6.53 -4.86 11.88
N LYS A 131 7.23 -5.13 10.78
CA LYS A 131 6.70 -5.83 9.61
C LYS A 131 6.16 -7.21 9.97
N ASN A 132 6.95 -8.01 10.66
CA ASN A 132 6.53 -9.36 11.08
C ASN A 132 5.28 -9.31 11.96
N ARG A 133 5.19 -8.36 12.89
CA ARG A 133 4.01 -8.16 13.76
C ARG A 133 2.77 -7.79 12.95
N GLN A 134 2.90 -6.90 11.96
CA GLN A 134 1.80 -6.50 11.10
C GLN A 134 1.31 -7.67 10.24
N GLU A 135 2.23 -8.47 9.70
CA GLU A 135 1.88 -9.64 8.90
C GLU A 135 1.19 -10.73 9.74
N GLU A 136 1.69 -11.00 10.94
CA GLU A 136 1.05 -11.92 11.90
C GLU A 136 -0.37 -11.44 12.28
N GLU A 137 -0.54 -10.13 12.50
CA GLU A 137 -1.85 -9.56 12.81
C GLU A 137 -2.82 -9.67 11.63
N LYS A 138 -2.34 -9.43 10.41
CA LYS A 138 -3.12 -9.61 9.18
C LYS A 138 -3.56 -11.06 9.03
N GLN A 139 -2.64 -12.01 9.15
CA GLN A 139 -2.94 -13.44 9.07
C GLN A 139 -3.90 -13.90 10.17
N ARG A 140 -3.78 -13.31 11.38
CA ARG A 140 -4.73 -13.60 12.46
C ARG A 140 -6.14 -13.10 12.11
N LYS A 141 -6.26 -11.87 11.62
CA LYS A 141 -7.56 -11.29 11.19
C LYS A 141 -8.18 -12.08 10.04
N GLU A 142 -7.37 -12.52 9.07
CA GLU A 142 -7.84 -13.37 7.97
C GLU A 142 -8.36 -14.72 8.47
N ARG A 143 -7.64 -15.38 9.38
CA ARG A 143 -8.08 -16.64 9.98
C ARG A 143 -9.36 -16.47 10.81
N GLU A 144 -9.44 -15.42 11.63
CA GLU A 144 -10.63 -15.10 12.42
C GLU A 144 -11.84 -14.82 11.51
N ALA A 145 -11.64 -14.11 10.40
CA ALA A 145 -12.69 -13.86 9.41
C ALA A 145 -13.13 -15.15 8.71
N GLU A 146 -12.20 -16.00 8.30
CA GLU A 146 -12.49 -17.31 7.69
C GLU A 146 -13.22 -18.25 8.67
N GLU A 147 -12.80 -18.27 9.94
CA GLU A 147 -13.49 -19.04 10.97
C GLU A 147 -14.91 -18.51 11.23
N ALA A 148 -15.08 -17.18 11.30
CA ALA A 148 -16.40 -16.55 11.45
C ALA A 148 -17.30 -16.86 10.25
N GLU A 149 -16.76 -16.82 9.03
CA GLU A 149 -17.49 -17.20 7.82
C GLU A 149 -17.87 -18.69 7.85
N LYS A 150 -16.98 -19.59 8.25
CA LYS A 150 -17.28 -21.03 8.40
C LYS A 150 -18.36 -21.30 9.46
N VAL A 151 -18.38 -20.53 10.55
CA VAL A 151 -19.41 -20.64 11.60
C VAL A 151 -20.74 -20.12 11.08
N THR A 152 -20.73 -19.03 10.29
CA THR A 152 -21.95 -18.44 9.70
C THR A 152 -22.49 -19.32 8.57
N PHE A 153 -21.58 -19.95 7.83
CA PHE A 153 -21.91 -20.86 6.73
C PHE A 153 -22.09 -22.28 7.25
N GLN A 154 -23.09 -22.49 8.10
CA GLN A 154 -23.60 -23.85 8.38
C GLN A 154 -24.35 -24.35 7.16
N GLY A 155 -23.63 -24.67 6.10
CA GLY A 155 -24.17 -25.27 4.92
C GLY A 155 -24.86 -26.61 5.27
N THR A 156 -26.09 -26.78 4.81
CA THR A 156 -26.78 -28.07 4.91
C THR A 156 -26.00 -29.10 4.08
N VAL A 157 -25.60 -30.19 4.70
CA VAL A 157 -24.92 -31.29 3.98
C VAL A 157 -25.76 -31.72 2.80
N VAL A 158 -25.19 -31.70 1.59
CA VAL A 158 -25.90 -32.10 0.36
C VAL A 158 -26.01 -33.62 0.36
N ASN A 159 -27.15 -34.11 0.77
CA ASN A 159 -27.60 -35.50 0.58
C ASN A 159 -28.84 -35.51 -0.34
N ILE A 160 -29.23 -36.70 -0.79
CA ILE A 160 -30.35 -36.86 -1.73
C ILE A 160 -31.65 -36.27 -1.15
N GLU A 161 -31.88 -36.46 0.13
CA GLU A 161 -33.07 -36.01 0.83
C GLU A 161 -33.13 -34.49 0.94
N ASN A 162 -32.04 -33.86 1.40
CA ASN A 162 -31.93 -32.41 1.50
C ASN A 162 -31.96 -31.72 0.13
N PHE A 163 -31.37 -32.35 -0.89
CA PHE A 163 -31.42 -31.84 -2.26
C PHE A 163 -32.86 -31.88 -2.81
N LEU A 164 -33.58 -32.97 -2.63
CA LEU A 164 -34.97 -33.08 -3.10
C LEU A 164 -35.89 -32.10 -2.38
N SER A 165 -35.70 -31.91 -1.07
CA SER A 165 -36.43 -30.92 -0.28
C SER A 165 -36.17 -29.50 -0.77
N TRP A 166 -34.89 -29.13 -0.94
CA TRP A 166 -34.51 -27.85 -1.48
C TRP A 166 -35.05 -27.63 -2.91
N LYS A 167 -34.91 -28.64 -3.77
CA LYS A 167 -35.37 -28.59 -5.16
C LYS A 167 -36.88 -28.33 -5.23
N SER A 168 -37.67 -29.03 -4.42
CA SER A 168 -39.11 -28.82 -4.38
C SER A 168 -39.50 -27.41 -3.93
N GLY A 169 -38.79 -26.86 -2.92
CA GLY A 169 -38.96 -25.48 -2.48
C GLY A 169 -38.59 -24.45 -3.57
N PHE A 170 -37.46 -24.66 -4.23
CA PHE A 170 -37.01 -23.81 -5.31
C PHE A 170 -37.95 -23.82 -6.53
N GLU A 171 -38.43 -25.01 -6.92
CA GLU A 171 -39.42 -25.16 -8.02
C GLU A 171 -40.71 -24.41 -7.71
N LEU A 172 -41.18 -24.47 -6.47
CA LEU A 172 -42.39 -23.78 -6.01
C LEU A 172 -42.17 -22.24 -6.03
N GLU A 173 -41.04 -21.76 -5.53
CA GLU A 173 -40.70 -20.35 -5.56
C GLU A 173 -40.57 -19.81 -7.00
N MET A 174 -39.92 -20.56 -7.87
CA MET A 174 -39.80 -20.22 -9.29
C MET A 174 -41.16 -20.21 -10.01
N ALA A 175 -42.07 -21.14 -9.65
CA ALA A 175 -43.45 -21.16 -10.18
C ALA A 175 -44.23 -19.91 -9.72
N GLU A 176 -44.10 -19.52 -8.45
CA GLU A 176 -44.73 -18.29 -7.94
C GLU A 176 -44.19 -17.04 -8.61
N MET A 177 -42.85 -16.96 -8.80
CA MET A 177 -42.23 -15.82 -9.49
C MET A 177 -42.69 -15.70 -10.94
N ARG A 178 -42.80 -16.85 -11.67
CA ARG A 178 -43.33 -16.86 -13.03
C ARG A 178 -44.79 -16.40 -13.07
N HIS A 179 -45.60 -16.89 -12.13
CA HIS A 179 -46.99 -16.49 -12.03
C HIS A 179 -47.15 -14.99 -11.73
N LYS A 180 -46.37 -14.46 -10.79
CA LYS A 180 -46.34 -13.01 -10.49
C LYS A 180 -45.88 -12.18 -11.69
N LYS A 181 -44.92 -12.69 -12.46
CA LYS A 181 -44.42 -12.01 -13.67
C LYS A 181 -45.52 -12.01 -14.75
N GLN A 182 -46.18 -13.15 -14.97
CA GLN A 182 -47.28 -13.23 -15.93
C GLN A 182 -48.43 -12.31 -15.54
N GLN A 183 -48.83 -12.28 -14.26
CA GLN A 183 -49.87 -11.38 -13.78
C GLN A 183 -49.50 -9.90 -14.00
N LYS A 184 -48.22 -9.53 -13.75
CA LYS A 184 -47.75 -8.18 -14.03
C LYS A 184 -47.76 -7.86 -15.52
N GLU A 185 -47.35 -8.81 -16.36
CA GLU A 185 -47.34 -8.64 -17.80
C GLU A 185 -48.79 -8.51 -18.35
N GLU A 186 -49.76 -9.34 -17.83
CA GLU A 186 -51.17 -9.19 -18.17
C GLU A 186 -51.78 -7.87 -17.66
N GLU A 187 -51.44 -7.44 -16.43
CA GLU A 187 -51.88 -6.14 -15.90
C GLU A 187 -51.28 -4.96 -16.66
N GLN A 188 -50.04 -5.07 -17.10
CA GLN A 188 -49.41 -4.08 -17.94
C GLN A 188 -49.97 -4.08 -19.36
N ALA A 189 -50.24 -5.26 -19.92
CA ALA A 189 -50.90 -5.38 -21.23
C ALA A 189 -52.29 -4.74 -21.24
N LEU A 190 -53.01 -4.82 -20.11
CA LEU A 190 -54.31 -4.15 -19.95
C LEU A 190 -54.18 -2.64 -19.74
N LYS A 191 -53.01 -2.14 -19.29
CA LYS A 191 -52.76 -0.73 -18.98
C LYS A 191 -51.90 0.00 -20.04
N THR A 192 -51.20 -0.72 -20.89
CA THR A 192 -50.34 -0.12 -21.90
C THR A 192 -51.10 0.27 -23.16
N LYS A 193 -50.92 1.51 -23.57
CA LYS A 193 -51.10 1.93 -24.95
C LYS A 193 -50.35 0.95 -25.83
N LEU A 194 -51.02 0.56 -26.94
CA LEU A 194 -50.42 -0.30 -27.95
C LEU A 194 -48.93 0.01 -28.17
N THR A 195 -48.10 -1.02 -28.21
CA THR A 195 -46.67 -0.81 -28.56
C THR A 195 -46.59 -0.23 -29.95
N GLY A 196 -45.55 0.52 -30.27
CA GLY A 196 -45.36 1.11 -31.58
C GLY A 196 -45.57 0.09 -32.73
N LYS A 197 -45.14 -1.14 -32.56
CA LYS A 197 -45.35 -2.24 -33.50
C LYS A 197 -46.85 -2.61 -33.64
N GLN A 198 -47.57 -2.73 -32.54
CA GLN A 198 -49.02 -3.03 -32.54
C GLN A 198 -49.85 -1.86 -33.09
N LEU A 199 -49.40 -0.62 -32.82
CA LEU A 199 -49.99 0.57 -33.39
C LEU A 199 -49.81 0.57 -34.92
N PHE A 200 -48.63 0.23 -35.42
CA PHE A 200 -48.32 0.13 -36.82
C PHE A 200 -49.07 -0.97 -37.53
N GLU A 201 -49.24 -2.14 -36.89
CA GLU A 201 -50.04 -3.28 -37.42
C GLU A 201 -51.55 -3.02 -37.44
N THR A 202 -52.07 -2.18 -36.50
CA THR A 202 -53.53 -1.92 -36.38
C THR A 202 -54.00 -0.66 -37.10
N ASP A 203 -53.13 0.34 -37.29
CA ASP A 203 -53.48 1.61 -37.91
C ASP A 203 -52.92 1.68 -39.34
N HIS A 204 -53.76 1.21 -40.27
CA HIS A 204 -53.45 1.24 -41.70
C HIS A 204 -53.24 2.65 -42.28
N ASN A 205 -53.53 3.73 -41.52
CA ASN A 205 -53.23 5.10 -41.96
C ASN A 205 -51.77 5.50 -41.75
N LEU A 206 -51.02 4.83 -40.86
CA LEU A 206 -49.60 5.10 -40.66
C LEU A 206 -48.76 4.64 -41.87
N ASP A 207 -49.18 3.60 -42.55
CA ASP A 207 -48.50 3.06 -43.72
C ASP A 207 -48.64 3.98 -44.96
N THR A 208 -49.69 4.83 -44.98
CA THR A 208 -49.94 5.77 -46.06
C THR A 208 -49.46 7.19 -45.76
N SER A 209 -49.13 7.51 -44.52
CA SER A 209 -48.73 8.86 -44.13
C SER A 209 -47.37 9.28 -44.73
N ASP A 210 -46.44 8.34 -44.87
CA ASP A 210 -45.15 8.59 -45.48
C ASP A 210 -45.28 8.79 -46.99
N ILE A 211 -46.16 8.08 -47.63
CA ILE A 211 -46.48 8.25 -49.05
C ILE A 211 -47.17 9.59 -49.30
N GLN A 212 -48.07 9.99 -48.42
CA GLN A 212 -48.75 11.27 -48.48
C GLN A 212 -47.77 12.45 -48.25
N PHE A 213 -46.84 12.28 -47.33
CA PHE A 213 -45.81 13.27 -47.07
C PHE A 213 -44.82 13.44 -48.26
N LEU A 214 -44.48 12.31 -48.92
CA LEU A 214 -43.66 12.31 -50.13
C LEU A 214 -44.37 12.94 -51.32
N GLU A 215 -45.67 12.73 -51.47
CA GLU A 215 -46.48 13.35 -52.52
C GLU A 215 -46.70 14.84 -52.28
N GLU A 216 -46.89 15.29 -51.04
CA GLU A 216 -47.13 16.67 -50.67
C GLU A 216 -45.82 17.49 -50.69
N ALA A 217 -44.67 16.86 -50.40
CA ALA A 217 -43.35 17.52 -50.44
C ALA A 217 -42.79 17.72 -51.87
N GLY A 218 -43.36 17.09 -52.91
CA GLY A 218 -42.98 17.33 -54.30
C GLY A 218 -41.51 17.10 -54.63
N ASN A 219 -40.80 16.38 -53.84
CA ASN A 219 -39.37 16.19 -53.98
C ASN A 219 -39.03 14.71 -53.90
N SER A 220 -38.61 14.14 -55.01
CA SER A 220 -37.97 12.83 -54.99
C SER A 220 -36.65 13.01 -54.26
N VAL A 221 -36.57 12.47 -53.03
CA VAL A 221 -35.30 12.37 -52.35
C VAL A 221 -34.51 11.28 -53.06
N GLU A 222 -33.53 11.70 -53.87
CA GLU A 222 -32.56 10.81 -54.47
C GLU A 222 -31.68 10.29 -53.30
N VAL A 223 -31.94 9.07 -52.89
CA VAL A 223 -31.12 8.41 -51.87
C VAL A 223 -29.80 8.03 -52.54
N ASP A 224 -28.72 8.65 -52.12
CA ASP A 224 -27.39 8.30 -52.56
C ASP A 224 -27.01 6.92 -52.05
N GLU A 225 -27.16 5.91 -52.91
CA GLU A 225 -26.84 4.51 -52.59
C GLU A 225 -25.37 4.31 -52.20
N SER A 226 -24.48 5.29 -52.53
CA SER A 226 -23.06 5.20 -52.15
C SER A 226 -22.84 5.28 -50.64
N LEU A 227 -23.77 5.92 -49.91
CA LEU A 227 -23.71 6.00 -48.43
C LEU A 227 -23.91 4.67 -47.73
N PHE A 228 -24.45 3.68 -48.43
CA PHE A 228 -24.71 2.35 -47.87
C PHE A 228 -23.71 1.27 -48.32
N GLN A 229 -22.85 1.59 -49.31
CA GLN A 229 -21.84 0.67 -49.83
C GLN A 229 -20.64 0.56 -48.91
N ASP A 230 -20.34 1.57 -48.09
CA ASP A 230 -19.23 1.55 -47.12
C ASP A 230 -19.51 0.72 -45.86
N ILE A 231 -20.74 0.21 -45.68
CA ILE A 231 -21.14 -0.60 -44.53
C ILE A 231 -20.82 -2.09 -44.75
N GLU A 232 -20.73 -2.54 -46.01
CA GLU A 232 -20.40 -3.95 -46.29
C GLU A 232 -18.91 -4.27 -46.16
N ASP A 233 -18.02 -3.27 -46.12
CA ASP A 233 -16.58 -3.44 -45.92
C ASP A 233 -16.12 -3.27 -44.46
N LEU A 234 -17.04 -3.08 -43.51
CA LEU A 234 -16.74 -3.16 -42.10
C LEU A 234 -16.68 -4.66 -41.68
N ASP A 235 -15.54 -5.28 -41.97
CA ASP A 235 -15.14 -6.52 -41.35
C ASP A 235 -15.09 -6.29 -39.81
N LEU A 236 -16.18 -6.61 -39.13
CA LEU A 236 -16.19 -6.74 -37.70
C LEU A 236 -15.40 -8.00 -37.39
N ASP A 237 -14.11 -7.81 -37.08
CA ASP A 237 -13.26 -8.86 -36.57
C ASP A 237 -13.88 -9.39 -35.25
N GLU A 238 -14.54 -10.55 -35.36
CA GLU A 238 -15.07 -11.29 -34.19
C GLU A 238 -13.96 -11.77 -33.24
N ASP A 239 -12.69 -11.57 -33.60
CA ASP A 239 -11.50 -11.95 -32.84
C ASP A 239 -10.87 -10.77 -32.06
N ASP A 240 -11.53 -9.61 -31.92
CA ASP A 240 -11.04 -8.53 -31.06
C ASP A 240 -11.21 -8.92 -29.59
N PRO A 241 -10.11 -9.13 -28.83
CA PRO A 241 -10.19 -9.55 -27.42
C PRO A 241 -10.82 -8.50 -26.49
N ASP A 242 -11.04 -7.26 -26.97
CA ASP A 242 -11.69 -6.18 -26.22
C ASP A 242 -13.19 -6.01 -26.60
N PHE A 243 -13.73 -6.88 -27.48
CA PHE A 243 -15.14 -6.86 -27.82
C PHE A 243 -15.97 -7.58 -26.73
N ASP A 244 -16.57 -6.82 -25.82
CA ASP A 244 -17.54 -7.31 -24.82
C ASP A 244 -18.96 -7.09 -25.33
N PRO A 245 -19.64 -8.14 -25.84
CA PRO A 245 -21.01 -8.02 -26.37
C PRO A 245 -22.07 -7.78 -25.28
N LEU A 246 -21.69 -7.75 -24.00
CA LEU A 246 -22.57 -7.54 -22.85
C LEU A 246 -22.26 -6.25 -22.07
N GLY A 247 -21.35 -5.41 -22.56
CA GLY A 247 -20.98 -4.13 -21.97
C GLY A 247 -22.08 -3.07 -21.97
N MET A 248 -23.25 -3.42 -21.45
CA MET A 248 -24.23 -2.44 -20.99
C MET A 248 -23.83 -1.98 -19.60
N GLY A 249 -23.20 -0.80 -19.54
CA GLY A 249 -22.80 -0.14 -18.33
C GLY A 249 -23.94 -0.05 -17.31
N SER A 250 -23.64 -0.49 -16.11
CA SER A 250 -24.37 -0.07 -14.93
C SER A 250 -23.79 1.27 -14.50
N ASP A 251 -24.39 2.36 -14.92
CA ASP A 251 -24.26 3.64 -14.24
C ASP A 251 -25.01 3.50 -12.90
N GLU A 252 -24.26 3.31 -11.82
CA GLU A 252 -24.75 3.58 -10.48
C GLU A 252 -24.26 4.98 -10.06
N ASP A 253 -25.23 5.88 -9.93
CA ASP A 253 -25.16 7.06 -9.06
C ASP A 253 -25.43 6.63 -7.60
#